data_a59c15b6eccad8310e3f9bf3ad4b8870
#
_entry.id   a59c15b6eccad8310e3f9bf3ad4b8870
#
_cell.length_a   1.000
_cell.length_b   1.000
_cell.length_c   1.000
_cell.angle_alpha   90.00
_cell.angle_beta   90.00
_cell.angle_gamma   90.00
#
_symmetry.space_group_name_H-M   'P 1'
#
loop_
_entity.id
_entity.type
_entity.pdbx_description
1 polymer ?
#
loop_
_entity_poly.entity_id
_entity_poly.type
_entity_poly.pdbx_seq_one_letter_code
_entity_poly.pdbx_strand_id
1 'polypeptide(L)'
;MTVVERELSEPWEAVCCEPDGGSEAGVVVLAGSSGRVLRERARILAQQGMSALAIRWFGGPGQPAAIREVPLETFTAAVDYLKARGARRVGVMGTSKGAEAALLTAIRDPRIDVVVGNSPTALVWGGVGPGPDGSFTPYRSSWSWQGEPVPFMPYDDSWWDTAPARPRAIRGLYELSERTFAEHVDAAAIPVEQARADLLLVAGGEDRMWPSMTYTLRLAERRRAAGRTVRLISHGDAGHGLLFPGETAGPASAEFDYGGSEVADTLLGKQAWPHVLSALRGD
;
A
#
# COMPACT_ATOMS: atom_id res chain seq x y z
N MET A 1 -21.73 -5.56 -16.34
CA MET A 1 -20.54 -5.96 -17.13
C MET A 1 -20.10 -7.31 -16.62
N THR A 2 -19.86 -8.28 -17.51
CA THR A 2 -19.32 -9.59 -17.15
C THR A 2 -17.85 -9.46 -16.81
N VAL A 3 -17.44 -10.07 -15.70
CA VAL A 3 -16.04 -10.08 -15.25
C VAL A 3 -15.49 -11.48 -15.42
N VAL A 4 -14.35 -11.60 -16.06
CA VAL A 4 -13.57 -12.84 -16.19
C VAL A 4 -12.50 -12.84 -15.10
N GLU A 5 -12.45 -13.89 -14.31
CA GLU A 5 -11.43 -14.10 -13.29
C GLU A 5 -10.44 -15.17 -13.73
N ARG A 6 -9.16 -14.89 -13.54
CA ARG A 6 -8.07 -15.82 -13.82
C ARG A 6 -7.16 -15.90 -12.59
N GLU A 7 -7.01 -17.09 -12.06
CA GLU A 7 -6.02 -17.37 -11.00
C GLU A 7 -4.64 -17.60 -11.63
N LEU A 8 -3.62 -17.10 -10.95
CA LEU A 8 -2.22 -17.25 -11.31
C LEU A 8 -1.47 -17.86 -10.13
N SER A 9 -0.55 -18.76 -10.41
CA SER A 9 0.35 -19.36 -9.43
C SER A 9 1.81 -18.94 -9.62
N GLU A 10 2.12 -18.37 -10.78
CA GLU A 10 3.48 -17.90 -11.13
C GLU A 10 3.41 -16.55 -11.86
N PRO A 11 4.40 -15.69 -11.66
CA PRO A 11 5.54 -15.78 -10.72
C PRO A 11 5.12 -15.54 -9.26
N TRP A 12 3.87 -15.28 -9.00
CA TRP A 12 3.22 -15.09 -7.69
C TRP A 12 1.81 -15.65 -7.71
N GLU A 13 1.31 -16.02 -6.55
CA GLU A 13 -0.12 -16.28 -6.36
C GLU A 13 -0.90 -14.97 -6.56
N ALA A 14 -1.83 -14.95 -7.51
CA ALA A 14 -2.58 -13.76 -7.86
C ALA A 14 -3.97 -14.08 -8.43
N VAL A 15 -4.78 -13.04 -8.51
CA VAL A 15 -6.04 -13.04 -9.26
C VAL A 15 -6.05 -11.85 -10.21
N CYS A 16 -6.25 -12.13 -11.49
CA CYS A 16 -6.54 -11.13 -12.50
C CYS A 16 -8.04 -11.13 -12.79
N CYS A 17 -8.69 -10.00 -12.54
CA CYS A 17 -10.10 -9.77 -12.87
C CYS A 17 -10.15 -8.76 -14.04
N GLU A 18 -10.85 -9.12 -15.11
CA GLU A 18 -10.93 -8.30 -16.32
C GLU A 18 -12.38 -8.19 -16.80
N PRO A 19 -12.80 -7.06 -17.38
CA PRO A 19 -14.05 -7.02 -18.13
C PRO A 19 -13.94 -7.95 -19.35
N ASP A 20 -15.05 -8.52 -19.75
CA ASP A 20 -15.12 -9.30 -21.00
C ASP A 20 -14.70 -8.39 -22.16
N GLY A 21 -13.65 -8.80 -22.92
CA GLY A 21 -13.01 -7.99 -23.95
C GLY A 21 -11.76 -7.21 -23.52
N GLY A 22 -11.35 -7.29 -22.25
CA GLY A 22 -10.15 -6.63 -21.70
C GLY A 22 -10.34 -5.14 -21.41
N SER A 23 -9.25 -4.44 -21.09
CA SER A 23 -9.25 -3.01 -20.80
C SER A 23 -7.90 -2.37 -21.08
N GLU A 24 -7.90 -1.12 -21.58
CA GLU A 24 -6.69 -0.30 -21.70
C GLU A 24 -6.24 0.30 -20.35
N ALA A 25 -7.10 0.26 -19.31
CA ALA A 25 -6.76 0.66 -17.95
C ALA A 25 -6.45 -0.59 -17.10
N GLY A 26 -5.23 -0.68 -16.61
CA GLY A 26 -4.75 -1.75 -15.74
C GLY A 26 -4.48 -1.25 -14.31
N VAL A 27 -4.77 -2.07 -13.31
CA VAL A 27 -4.54 -1.74 -11.89
C VAL A 27 -3.87 -2.90 -11.18
N VAL A 28 -2.67 -2.67 -10.63
CA VAL A 28 -2.05 -3.59 -9.67
C VAL A 28 -2.62 -3.29 -8.30
N VAL A 29 -3.10 -4.31 -7.59
CA VAL A 29 -3.75 -4.19 -6.27
C VAL A 29 -2.91 -4.88 -5.22
N LEU A 30 -2.44 -4.10 -4.23
CA LEU A 30 -1.52 -4.54 -3.19
C LEU A 30 -2.17 -4.47 -1.80
N ALA A 31 -2.25 -5.61 -1.13
CA ALA A 31 -2.60 -5.66 0.29
C ALA A 31 -1.49 -5.04 1.15
N GLY A 32 -1.80 -4.76 2.41
CA GLY A 32 -0.81 -4.42 3.43
C GLY A 32 -0.08 -5.65 3.96
N SER A 33 0.32 -5.60 5.24
CA SER A 33 1.08 -6.67 5.92
C SER A 33 0.31 -8.00 6.10
N SER A 34 -0.89 -8.11 5.57
CA SER A 34 -1.69 -9.33 5.64
C SER A 34 -1.26 -10.43 4.67
N GLY A 35 -0.48 -10.09 3.62
CA GLY A 35 -0.09 -11.02 2.56
C GLY A 35 -1.24 -11.59 1.74
N ARG A 36 -2.44 -11.03 1.83
CA ARG A 36 -3.63 -11.55 1.14
C ARG A 36 -3.68 -11.08 -0.31
N VAL A 37 -4.26 -11.92 -1.18
CA VAL A 37 -4.71 -11.52 -2.51
C VAL A 37 -6.08 -10.82 -2.37
N LEU A 38 -6.16 -9.54 -2.69
CA LEU A 38 -7.38 -8.72 -2.56
C LEU A 38 -8.35 -8.97 -3.75
N ARG A 39 -8.83 -10.21 -3.87
CA ARG A 39 -9.72 -10.67 -4.94
C ARG A 39 -10.98 -9.77 -5.10
N GLU A 40 -11.65 -9.44 -3.99
CA GLU A 40 -12.87 -8.65 -4.02
C GLU A 40 -12.61 -7.26 -4.63
N ARG A 41 -11.54 -6.60 -4.21
CA ARG A 41 -11.13 -5.29 -4.76
C ARG A 41 -10.81 -5.36 -6.26
N ALA A 42 -10.09 -6.40 -6.69
CA ALA A 42 -9.82 -6.60 -8.10
C ALA A 42 -11.12 -6.82 -8.90
N ARG A 43 -12.07 -7.60 -8.38
CA ARG A 43 -13.35 -7.82 -9.01
C ARG A 43 -14.17 -6.53 -9.13
N ILE A 44 -14.24 -5.72 -8.07
CA ILE A 44 -14.95 -4.44 -8.07
C ILE A 44 -14.34 -3.48 -9.11
N LEU A 45 -13.02 -3.39 -9.20
CA LEU A 45 -12.34 -2.58 -10.21
C LEU A 45 -12.64 -3.08 -11.63
N ALA A 46 -12.69 -4.40 -11.83
CA ALA A 46 -13.06 -4.98 -13.13
C ALA A 46 -14.52 -4.70 -13.51
N GLN A 47 -15.45 -4.69 -12.55
CA GLN A 47 -16.83 -4.25 -12.75
C GLN A 47 -16.92 -2.77 -13.17
N GLN A 48 -15.89 -1.98 -12.85
CA GLN A 48 -15.75 -0.58 -13.27
C GLN A 48 -14.99 -0.42 -14.61
N GLY A 49 -14.71 -1.52 -15.30
CA GLY A 49 -14.12 -1.51 -16.64
C GLY A 49 -12.59 -1.49 -16.69
N MET A 50 -11.92 -1.89 -15.62
CA MET A 50 -10.45 -1.95 -15.55
C MET A 50 -9.95 -3.39 -15.45
N SER A 51 -8.79 -3.70 -16.04
CA SER A 51 -8.09 -4.97 -15.76
C SER A 51 -7.35 -4.85 -14.43
N ALA A 52 -7.77 -5.59 -13.42
CA ALA A 52 -7.21 -5.49 -12.07
C ALA A 52 -6.47 -6.78 -11.67
N LEU A 53 -5.22 -6.64 -11.26
CA LEU A 53 -4.32 -7.71 -10.83
C LEU A 53 -4.00 -7.60 -9.35
N ALA A 54 -4.62 -8.43 -8.52
CA ALA A 54 -4.28 -8.54 -7.11
C ALA A 54 -3.24 -9.63 -6.91
N ILE A 55 -2.09 -9.30 -6.32
CA ILE A 55 -0.97 -10.23 -6.11
C ILE A 55 -0.68 -10.48 -4.63
N ARG A 56 -0.22 -11.69 -4.31
CA ARG A 56 0.52 -11.98 -3.09
C ARG A 56 1.98 -11.61 -3.34
N TRP A 57 2.57 -10.80 -2.51
CA TRP A 57 3.91 -10.27 -2.74
C TRP A 57 4.94 -10.67 -1.65
N PHE A 58 4.49 -11.43 -0.63
CA PHE A 58 5.33 -12.15 0.33
C PHE A 58 4.58 -13.34 0.91
N GLY A 59 5.30 -14.28 1.53
CA GLY A 59 4.74 -15.45 2.21
C GLY A 59 4.19 -16.53 1.27
N GLY A 60 4.32 -16.38 -0.03
CA GLY A 60 3.99 -17.39 -1.04
C GLY A 60 5.21 -18.23 -1.47
N PRO A 61 4.99 -19.26 -2.29
CA PRO A 61 6.10 -20.05 -2.86
C PRO A 61 7.11 -19.17 -3.60
N GLY A 62 8.40 -19.35 -3.31
CA GLY A 62 9.48 -18.60 -3.94
C GLY A 62 9.60 -17.13 -3.52
N GLN A 63 8.77 -16.67 -2.59
CA GLN A 63 8.78 -15.29 -2.07
C GLN A 63 9.46 -15.23 -0.70
N PRO A 64 9.92 -14.04 -0.26
CA PRO A 64 10.32 -13.84 1.13
C PRO A 64 9.20 -14.26 2.09
N ALA A 65 9.55 -15.03 3.12
CA ALA A 65 8.56 -15.53 4.10
C ALA A 65 7.90 -14.42 4.93
N ALA A 66 8.59 -13.29 5.07
CA ALA A 66 8.15 -12.10 5.78
C ALA A 66 8.42 -10.84 4.92
N ILE A 67 7.97 -9.67 5.38
CA ILE A 67 8.25 -8.40 4.72
C ILE A 67 9.67 -7.97 5.09
N ARG A 68 10.66 -8.58 4.45
CA ARG A 68 12.08 -8.29 4.66
C ARG A 68 12.78 -8.30 3.31
N GLU A 69 13.23 -7.11 2.88
CA GLU A 69 13.91 -6.89 1.59
C GLU A 69 13.15 -7.49 0.40
N VAL A 70 11.81 -7.34 0.43
CA VAL A 70 10.97 -7.75 -0.71
C VAL A 70 11.41 -6.96 -1.94
N PRO A 71 11.77 -7.63 -3.06
CA PRO A 71 12.20 -6.92 -4.25
C PRO A 71 11.09 -6.05 -4.84
N LEU A 72 11.33 -4.77 -5.06
CA LEU A 72 10.39 -3.87 -5.74
C LEU A 72 10.14 -4.32 -7.19
N GLU A 73 11.02 -5.11 -7.75
CA GLU A 73 10.88 -5.79 -9.04
C GLU A 73 9.65 -6.70 -9.09
N THR A 74 9.22 -7.23 -7.95
CA THR A 74 7.96 -7.98 -7.82
C THR A 74 6.77 -7.18 -8.36
N PHE A 75 6.75 -5.89 -8.08
CA PHE A 75 5.66 -4.99 -8.48
C PHE A 75 5.83 -4.47 -9.91
N THR A 76 7.07 -4.27 -10.38
CA THR A 76 7.31 -3.95 -11.78
C THR A 76 6.94 -5.11 -12.70
N ALA A 77 7.14 -6.37 -12.28
CA ALA A 77 6.67 -7.55 -13.00
C ALA A 77 5.13 -7.60 -13.11
N ALA A 78 4.41 -7.11 -12.08
CA ALA A 78 2.95 -6.97 -12.15
C ALA A 78 2.51 -5.89 -13.17
N VAL A 79 3.28 -4.80 -13.29
CA VAL A 79 3.09 -3.80 -14.35
C VAL A 79 3.33 -4.42 -15.73
N ASP A 80 4.41 -5.20 -15.89
CA ASP A 80 4.71 -5.92 -17.14
C ASP A 80 3.57 -6.85 -17.55
N TYR A 81 3.01 -7.59 -16.60
CA TYR A 81 1.87 -8.48 -16.84
C TYR A 81 0.67 -7.72 -17.42
N LEU A 82 0.29 -6.59 -16.82
CA LEU A 82 -0.83 -5.78 -17.31
C LEU A 82 -0.53 -5.15 -18.68
N LYS A 83 0.68 -4.63 -18.87
CA LYS A 83 1.12 -4.06 -20.16
C LYS A 83 1.10 -5.11 -21.28
N ALA A 84 1.57 -6.33 -21.03
CA ALA A 84 1.53 -7.43 -21.99
C ALA A 84 0.09 -7.85 -22.36
N ARG A 85 -0.89 -7.53 -21.52
CA ARG A 85 -2.33 -7.77 -21.75
C ARG A 85 -3.07 -6.57 -22.37
N GLY A 86 -2.33 -5.54 -22.81
CA GLY A 86 -2.88 -4.41 -23.55
C GLY A 86 -3.20 -3.17 -22.71
N ALA A 87 -2.87 -3.17 -21.41
CA ALA A 87 -3.04 -1.97 -20.61
C ALA A 87 -2.12 -0.84 -21.11
N ARG A 88 -2.71 0.27 -21.53
CA ARG A 88 -1.98 1.49 -21.92
C ARG A 88 -1.73 2.37 -20.71
N ARG A 89 -2.71 2.49 -19.82
CA ARG A 89 -2.60 3.19 -18.55
C ARG A 89 -2.51 2.16 -17.41
N VAL A 90 -1.55 2.32 -16.50
CA VAL A 90 -1.37 1.44 -15.35
C VAL A 90 -1.35 2.22 -14.07
N GLY A 91 -2.27 1.88 -13.16
CA GLY A 91 -2.28 2.33 -11.78
C GLY A 91 -1.74 1.27 -10.82
N VAL A 92 -1.19 1.72 -9.70
CA VAL A 92 -0.89 0.84 -8.57
C VAL A 92 -1.68 1.32 -7.35
N MET A 93 -2.53 0.45 -6.82
CA MET A 93 -3.37 0.72 -5.66
C MET A 93 -2.90 -0.12 -4.48
N GLY A 94 -2.36 0.53 -3.47
CA GLY A 94 -1.83 -0.14 -2.28
C GLY A 94 -2.46 0.35 -0.99
N THR A 95 -2.49 -0.52 0.01
CA THR A 95 -2.95 -0.20 1.37
C THR A 95 -1.81 -0.45 2.36
N SER A 96 -1.57 0.49 3.30
CA SER A 96 -0.58 0.32 4.36
C SER A 96 0.82 0.01 3.79
N LYS A 97 1.45 -1.11 4.14
CA LYS A 97 2.72 -1.57 3.53
C LYS A 97 2.63 -1.70 2.00
N GLY A 98 1.47 -2.06 1.46
CA GLY A 98 1.27 -2.05 0.01
C GLY A 98 1.26 -0.64 -0.60
N ALA A 99 0.83 0.38 0.15
CA ALA A 99 0.95 1.78 -0.29
C ALA A 99 2.41 2.26 -0.29
N GLU A 100 3.19 1.86 0.71
CA GLU A 100 4.64 2.08 0.76
C GLU A 100 5.33 1.49 -0.48
N ALA A 101 5.02 0.21 -0.80
CA ALA A 101 5.49 -0.45 -2.02
C ALA A 101 5.09 0.29 -3.30
N ALA A 102 3.82 0.69 -3.42
CA ALA A 102 3.29 1.38 -4.59
C ALA A 102 4.02 2.71 -4.85
N LEU A 103 4.24 3.51 -3.80
CA LEU A 103 4.99 4.78 -3.89
C LEU A 103 6.44 4.54 -4.33
N LEU A 104 7.13 3.59 -3.70
CA LEU A 104 8.53 3.27 -4.02
C LEU A 104 8.69 2.70 -5.43
N THR A 105 7.74 1.88 -5.89
CA THR A 105 7.77 1.33 -7.24
C THR A 105 7.54 2.42 -8.29
N ALA A 106 6.60 3.34 -8.06
CA ALA A 106 6.31 4.43 -8.99
C ALA A 106 7.48 5.44 -9.15
N ILE A 107 8.36 5.53 -8.17
CA ILE A 107 9.59 6.32 -8.28
C ILE A 107 10.58 5.67 -9.26
N ARG A 108 10.56 4.34 -9.37
CA ARG A 108 11.52 3.53 -10.12
C ARG A 108 10.98 3.09 -11.49
N ASP A 109 9.66 2.99 -11.62
CA ASP A 109 9.00 2.57 -12.87
C ASP A 109 8.14 3.70 -13.45
N PRO A 110 8.66 4.44 -14.43
CA PRO A 110 7.94 5.56 -15.05
C PRO A 110 6.73 5.14 -15.88
N ARG A 111 6.47 3.84 -16.05
CA ARG A 111 5.30 3.29 -16.75
C ARG A 111 4.05 3.27 -15.88
N ILE A 112 4.20 3.54 -14.58
CA ILE A 112 3.09 3.73 -13.66
C ILE A 112 2.55 5.13 -13.84
N ASP A 113 1.28 5.24 -14.21
CA ASP A 113 0.61 6.50 -14.47
C ASP A 113 -0.02 7.11 -13.22
N VAL A 114 -0.44 6.28 -12.27
CA VAL A 114 -1.08 6.74 -11.03
C VAL A 114 -0.81 5.79 -9.86
N VAL A 115 -0.63 6.37 -8.67
CA VAL A 115 -0.63 5.63 -7.40
C VAL A 115 -1.85 6.06 -6.58
N VAL A 116 -2.61 5.06 -6.12
CA VAL A 116 -3.63 5.22 -5.10
C VAL A 116 -3.10 4.63 -3.80
N GLY A 117 -2.68 5.50 -2.89
CA GLY A 117 -2.14 5.11 -1.58
C GLY A 117 -3.19 5.22 -0.48
N ASN A 118 -3.64 4.09 0.06
CA ASN A 118 -4.58 4.04 1.17
C ASN A 118 -3.81 3.86 2.48
N SER A 119 -4.07 4.71 3.46
CA SER A 119 -3.33 4.75 4.72
C SER A 119 -1.81 4.69 4.51
N PRO A 120 -1.22 5.62 3.72
CA PRO A 120 0.18 5.56 3.32
C PRO A 120 1.11 5.99 4.44
N THR A 121 2.41 5.72 4.26
CA THR A 121 3.51 6.28 5.05
C THR A 121 4.37 7.21 4.20
N ALA A 122 5.05 8.15 4.85
CA ALA A 122 6.05 9.03 4.23
C ALA A 122 7.48 8.52 4.36
N LEU A 123 7.68 7.46 5.13
CA LEU A 123 8.97 6.86 5.42
C LEU A 123 8.97 5.38 5.02
N VAL A 124 10.11 4.91 4.58
CA VAL A 124 10.37 3.47 4.45
C VAL A 124 10.60 2.91 5.85
N TRP A 125 9.89 1.86 6.20
CA TRP A 125 10.02 1.23 7.52
C TRP A 125 10.74 -0.10 7.45
N GLY A 126 11.28 -0.50 8.58
CA GLY A 126 11.82 -1.83 8.79
C GLY A 126 10.82 -2.93 8.45
N GLY A 127 11.33 -4.11 8.19
CA GLY A 127 10.54 -5.28 7.83
C GLY A 127 9.58 -5.72 8.93
N VAL A 128 8.53 -6.42 8.53
CA VAL A 128 7.52 -7.00 9.42
C VAL A 128 7.63 -8.52 9.36
N GLY A 129 7.71 -9.14 10.53
CA GLY A 129 7.90 -10.58 10.69
C GLY A 129 9.36 -10.97 10.94
N PRO A 130 9.58 -12.22 11.40
CA PRO A 130 10.90 -12.71 11.74
C PRO A 130 11.75 -12.98 10.49
N GLY A 131 13.07 -12.96 10.69
CA GLY A 131 14.04 -13.45 9.71
C GLY A 131 14.02 -14.96 9.58
N PRO A 132 14.88 -15.53 8.68
CA PRO A 132 14.99 -16.97 8.49
C PRO A 132 15.42 -17.75 9.76
N ASP A 133 16.10 -17.07 10.68
CA ASP A 133 16.53 -17.58 11.98
C ASP A 133 15.47 -17.42 13.09
N GLY A 134 14.29 -16.90 12.76
CA GLY A 134 13.22 -16.59 13.71
C GLY A 134 13.43 -15.28 14.48
N SER A 135 14.53 -14.56 14.27
CA SER A 135 14.82 -13.29 14.94
C SER A 135 14.18 -12.10 14.24
N PHE A 136 13.69 -11.13 15.00
CA PHE A 136 13.22 -9.85 14.48
C PHE A 136 14.36 -8.85 14.28
N THR A 137 15.45 -8.99 15.04
CA THR A 137 16.61 -8.09 15.03
C THR A 137 17.87 -8.82 14.56
N PRO A 138 18.84 -8.11 13.92
CA PRO A 138 18.75 -6.70 13.54
C PRO A 138 17.66 -6.47 12.48
N TYR A 139 17.02 -5.31 12.56
CA TYR A 139 16.04 -4.93 11.56
C TYR A 139 16.67 -4.85 10.17
N ARG A 140 15.91 -5.30 9.17
CA ARG A 140 16.24 -5.16 7.74
C ARG A 140 15.19 -4.27 7.09
N SER A 141 15.51 -3.67 5.96
CA SER A 141 14.50 -2.94 5.17
C SER A 141 13.30 -3.82 4.82
N SER A 142 12.11 -3.24 4.71
CA SER A 142 10.99 -3.94 4.07
C SER A 142 11.28 -4.27 2.61
N TRP A 143 12.08 -3.44 1.92
CA TRP A 143 12.21 -3.45 0.47
C TRP A 143 13.67 -3.49 0.04
N SER A 144 13.89 -4.09 -1.14
CA SER A 144 15.14 -3.99 -1.88
C SER A 144 14.88 -3.52 -3.31
N TRP A 145 15.92 -2.98 -3.93
CA TRP A 145 15.95 -2.63 -5.35
C TRP A 145 17.28 -3.02 -5.94
N GLN A 146 17.29 -3.80 -7.02
CA GLN A 146 18.50 -4.35 -7.66
C GLN A 146 19.42 -5.09 -6.67
N GLY A 147 18.80 -5.79 -5.71
CA GLY A 147 19.48 -6.53 -4.66
C GLY A 147 19.95 -5.70 -3.47
N GLU A 148 19.86 -4.36 -3.54
CA GLU A 148 20.28 -3.48 -2.44
C GLU A 148 19.09 -3.08 -1.55
N PRO A 149 19.25 -3.12 -0.21
CA PRO A 149 18.22 -2.67 0.71
C PRO A 149 17.91 -1.18 0.53
N VAL A 150 16.62 -0.84 0.49
CA VAL A 150 16.20 0.56 0.52
C VAL A 150 16.44 1.12 1.92
N PRO A 151 17.03 2.34 2.10
CA PRO A 151 17.19 2.95 3.40
C PRO A 151 15.86 3.02 4.16
N PHE A 152 15.88 2.77 5.48
CA PHE A 152 14.67 2.57 6.26
C PHE A 152 14.78 3.07 7.69
N MET A 153 13.64 3.25 8.34
CA MET A 153 13.49 3.53 9.77
C MET A 153 13.49 2.20 10.56
N PRO A 154 14.38 1.98 11.52
CA PRO A 154 14.27 0.88 12.45
C PRO A 154 13.14 1.13 13.46
N TYR A 155 12.77 0.09 14.22
CA TYR A 155 11.80 0.22 15.31
C TYR A 155 12.53 0.32 16.65
N ASP A 156 11.98 1.13 17.56
CA ASP A 156 12.39 1.19 18.96
C ASP A 156 11.62 0.15 19.77
N ASP A 157 12.28 -0.97 20.06
CA ASP A 157 11.67 -2.11 20.74
C ASP A 157 11.30 -1.80 22.19
N SER A 158 11.82 -0.73 22.80
CA SER A 158 11.44 -0.31 24.15
C SER A 158 9.95 0.05 24.27
N TRP A 159 9.31 0.37 23.12
CA TRP A 159 7.87 0.59 23.08
C TRP A 159 7.07 -0.61 23.56
N TRP A 160 7.54 -1.83 23.30
CA TRP A 160 6.84 -3.06 23.67
C TRP A 160 6.73 -3.26 25.16
N ASP A 161 7.64 -2.66 25.96
CA ASP A 161 7.62 -2.74 27.44
C ASP A 161 6.40 -2.02 28.02
N THR A 162 5.87 -1.04 27.28
CA THR A 162 4.70 -0.23 27.70
C THR A 162 3.51 -0.36 26.73
N ALA A 163 3.58 -1.31 25.82
CA ALA A 163 2.55 -1.49 24.79
C ALA A 163 1.16 -1.77 25.42
N PRO A 164 0.07 -1.20 24.88
CA PRO A 164 -1.27 -1.46 25.38
C PRO A 164 -1.65 -2.94 25.23
N ALA A 165 -2.67 -3.36 25.99
CA ALA A 165 -3.26 -4.69 25.82
C ALA A 165 -3.83 -4.88 24.40
N ARG A 166 -4.00 -6.14 24.01
CA ARG A 166 -4.64 -6.47 22.72
C ARG A 166 -6.15 -6.18 22.74
N PRO A 167 -6.71 -5.73 21.59
CA PRO A 167 -6.03 -5.38 20.35
C PRO A 167 -5.19 -4.10 20.50
N ARG A 168 -3.97 -4.08 19.92
CA ARG A 168 -3.00 -3.01 20.13
C ARG A 168 -3.10 -1.90 19.09
N ALA A 169 -3.17 -0.66 19.57
CA ALA A 169 -2.88 0.52 18.77
C ALA A 169 -1.34 0.69 18.70
N ILE A 170 -0.73 0.40 17.57
CA ILE A 170 0.74 0.43 17.42
C ILE A 170 1.29 1.74 16.85
N ARG A 171 0.46 2.74 16.64
CA ARG A 171 0.87 4.08 16.16
C ARG A 171 2.01 4.67 17.01
N GLY A 172 1.94 4.47 18.34
CA GLY A 172 2.97 4.94 19.25
C GLY A 172 4.36 4.33 19.01
N LEU A 173 4.45 3.09 18.49
CA LEU A 173 5.71 2.48 18.09
C LEU A 173 6.38 3.30 16.99
N TYR A 174 5.64 3.67 15.94
CA TYR A 174 6.16 4.47 14.84
C TYR A 174 6.57 5.88 15.28
N GLU A 175 5.74 6.53 16.10
CA GLU A 175 6.02 7.86 16.63
C GLU A 175 7.23 7.89 17.58
N LEU A 176 7.42 6.84 18.39
CA LEU A 176 8.61 6.70 19.24
C LEU A 176 9.85 6.46 18.37
N SER A 177 9.78 5.52 17.44
CA SER A 177 10.89 5.16 16.55
C SER A 177 11.40 6.36 15.74
N GLU A 178 10.50 7.21 15.21
CA GLU A 178 10.90 8.45 14.52
C GLU A 178 11.69 9.40 15.44
N ARG A 179 11.33 9.47 16.71
CA ARG A 179 12.08 10.31 17.68
C ARG A 179 13.43 9.72 18.06
N THR A 180 13.45 8.42 18.33
CA THR A 180 14.65 7.69 18.74
C THR A 180 15.70 7.65 17.63
N PHE A 181 15.28 7.43 16.40
CA PHE A 181 16.14 7.28 15.23
C PHE A 181 15.99 8.47 14.25
N ALA A 182 15.95 9.68 14.78
CA ALA A 182 15.72 10.89 13.98
C ALA A 182 16.76 11.08 12.86
N GLU A 183 17.98 10.59 13.05
CA GLU A 183 19.06 10.63 12.06
C GLU A 183 18.78 9.76 10.81
N HIS A 184 17.88 8.79 10.89
CA HIS A 184 17.49 7.97 9.77
C HIS A 184 16.36 8.57 8.91
N VAL A 185 15.63 9.57 9.43
CA VAL A 185 14.40 10.10 8.81
C VAL A 185 14.64 10.58 7.38
N ASP A 186 15.70 11.36 7.15
CA ASP A 186 15.99 11.92 5.84
C ASP A 186 16.32 10.83 4.82
N ALA A 187 17.12 9.84 5.22
CA ALA A 187 17.49 8.72 4.34
C ALA A 187 16.31 7.77 4.06
N ALA A 188 15.41 7.60 5.03
CA ALA A 188 14.23 6.76 4.91
C ALA A 188 13.03 7.47 4.26
N ALA A 189 13.10 8.79 4.05
CA ALA A 189 12.00 9.55 3.47
C ALA A 189 11.71 9.10 2.02
N ILE A 190 10.43 8.79 1.74
CA ILE A 190 10.02 8.38 0.40
C ILE A 190 10.04 9.60 -0.55
N PRO A 191 10.90 9.62 -1.58
CA PRO A 191 11.09 10.78 -2.44
C PRO A 191 10.00 10.86 -3.53
N VAL A 192 8.74 11.04 -3.11
CA VAL A 192 7.57 11.01 -4.02
C VAL A 192 7.58 12.07 -5.11
N GLU A 193 8.36 13.14 -4.95
CA GLU A 193 8.56 14.16 -5.98
C GLU A 193 9.27 13.61 -7.23
N GLN A 194 9.97 12.50 -7.12
CA GLN A 194 10.65 11.83 -8.24
C GLN A 194 9.68 10.97 -9.07
N ALA A 195 8.55 10.54 -8.50
CA ALA A 195 7.57 9.74 -9.24
C ALA A 195 6.90 10.60 -10.32
N ARG A 196 6.84 10.08 -11.55
CA ARG A 196 6.05 10.69 -12.65
C ARG A 196 4.56 10.51 -12.45
N ALA A 197 4.18 9.41 -11.82
CA ALA A 197 2.80 9.03 -11.54
C ALA A 197 2.03 10.14 -10.83
N ASP A 198 0.75 10.28 -11.14
CA ASP A 198 -0.17 11.07 -10.33
C ASP A 198 -0.36 10.40 -8.96
N LEU A 199 -0.53 11.18 -7.91
CA LEU A 199 -0.77 10.66 -6.57
C LEU A 199 -2.17 11.00 -6.07
N LEU A 200 -2.92 9.96 -5.66
CA LEU A 200 -4.12 10.06 -4.88
C LEU A 200 -3.88 9.35 -3.55
N LEU A 201 -3.95 10.10 -2.46
CA LEU A 201 -3.68 9.60 -1.10
C LEU A 201 -4.96 9.66 -0.28
N VAL A 202 -5.27 8.56 0.43
CA VAL A 202 -6.47 8.45 1.25
C VAL A 202 -6.06 8.07 2.67
N ALA A 203 -6.48 8.82 3.68
CA ALA A 203 -6.08 8.59 5.07
C ALA A 203 -7.20 8.89 6.07
N GLY A 204 -7.31 8.05 7.08
CA GLY A 204 -8.14 8.27 8.26
C GLY A 204 -7.42 9.08 9.34
N GLY A 205 -8.15 9.97 10.03
CA GLY A 205 -7.61 10.78 11.13
C GLY A 205 -7.38 9.98 12.40
N GLU A 206 -8.23 8.97 12.66
CA GLU A 206 -8.18 8.06 13.81
C GLU A 206 -7.41 6.76 13.51
N ASP A 207 -6.49 6.79 12.53
CA ASP A 207 -5.59 5.65 12.26
C ASP A 207 -4.72 5.37 13.50
N ARG A 208 -4.88 4.15 14.06
CA ARG A 208 -4.15 3.68 15.25
C ARG A 208 -3.04 2.70 14.93
N MET A 209 -2.86 2.35 13.65
CA MET A 209 -1.74 1.50 13.23
C MET A 209 -0.46 2.31 13.05
N TRP A 210 -0.56 3.46 12.37
CA TRP A 210 0.51 4.45 12.23
C TRP A 210 -0.08 5.84 11.91
N PRO A 211 0.68 6.94 11.97
CA PRO A 211 0.13 8.28 11.76
C PRO A 211 -0.10 8.60 10.27
N SER A 212 -0.97 7.83 9.59
CA SER A 212 -1.17 7.92 8.13
C SER A 212 -1.58 9.31 7.66
N MET A 213 -2.39 10.05 8.44
CA MET A 213 -2.75 11.43 8.11
C MET A 213 -1.52 12.33 8.09
N THR A 214 -0.66 12.26 9.11
CA THR A 214 0.60 13.04 9.19
C THR A 214 1.51 12.70 8.02
N TYR A 215 1.66 11.42 7.71
CA TYR A 215 2.47 10.96 6.58
C TYR A 215 1.90 11.42 5.25
N THR A 216 0.58 11.36 5.08
CA THR A 216 -0.09 11.85 3.87
C THR A 216 0.18 13.36 3.66
N LEU A 217 0.14 14.15 4.71
CA LEU A 217 0.46 15.59 4.65
C LEU A 217 1.92 15.82 4.28
N ARG A 218 2.88 15.09 4.86
CA ARG A 218 4.32 15.15 4.51
C ARG A 218 4.55 14.81 3.02
N LEU A 219 3.92 13.73 2.53
CA LEU A 219 4.00 13.35 1.11
C LEU A 219 3.43 14.46 0.21
N ALA A 220 2.27 15.02 0.59
CA ALA A 220 1.62 16.08 -0.18
C ALA A 220 2.45 17.37 -0.21
N GLU A 221 3.04 17.77 0.90
CA GLU A 221 3.93 18.91 0.99
C GLU A 221 5.16 18.73 0.10
N ARG A 222 5.82 17.57 0.17
CA ARG A 222 6.97 17.23 -0.65
C ARG A 222 6.67 17.29 -2.15
N ARG A 223 5.50 16.76 -2.56
CA ARG A 223 5.03 16.85 -3.97
C ARG A 223 4.81 18.29 -4.41
N ARG A 224 4.11 19.08 -3.58
CA ARG A 224 3.79 20.49 -3.89
C ARG A 224 5.05 21.35 -3.96
N ALA A 225 6.02 21.14 -3.05
CA ALA A 225 7.31 21.84 -3.06
C ALA A 225 8.09 21.61 -4.36
N ALA A 226 7.88 20.45 -5.01
CA ALA A 226 8.46 20.13 -6.31
C ALA A 226 7.58 20.58 -7.51
N GLY A 227 6.53 21.37 -7.27
CA GLY A 227 5.60 21.84 -8.31
C GLY A 227 4.69 20.74 -8.89
N ARG A 228 4.52 19.61 -8.18
CA ARG A 228 3.71 18.48 -8.63
C ARG A 228 2.37 18.43 -7.91
N THR A 229 1.35 17.95 -8.61
CA THR A 229 0.01 17.76 -8.05
C THR A 229 -0.05 16.52 -7.17
N VAL A 230 -0.96 16.55 -6.21
CA VAL A 230 -1.36 15.43 -5.37
C VAL A 230 -2.81 15.65 -4.93
N ARG A 231 -3.64 14.62 -5.06
CA ARG A 231 -4.99 14.63 -4.49
C ARG A 231 -4.98 13.93 -3.15
N LEU A 232 -5.60 14.57 -2.16
CA LEU A 232 -5.69 14.06 -0.80
C LEU A 232 -7.17 13.99 -0.40
N ILE A 233 -7.58 12.84 0.13
CA ILE A 233 -8.93 12.61 0.63
C ILE A 233 -8.81 12.04 2.04
N SER A 234 -9.56 12.59 2.98
CA SER A 234 -9.48 12.16 4.37
C SER A 234 -10.80 12.31 5.09
N HIS A 235 -10.96 11.54 6.15
CA HIS A 235 -12.09 11.66 7.08
C HIS A 235 -11.55 11.60 8.51
N GLY A 236 -11.93 12.56 9.36
CA GLY A 236 -11.38 12.71 10.71
C GLY A 236 -11.54 11.47 11.57
N ASP A 237 -12.72 10.83 11.52
CA ASP A 237 -13.09 9.70 12.38
C ASP A 237 -12.79 8.32 11.74
N ALA A 238 -12.24 8.27 10.53
CA ALA A 238 -11.86 7.01 9.89
C ALA A 238 -10.52 6.50 10.44
N GLY A 239 -10.37 5.18 10.47
CA GLY A 239 -9.18 4.51 10.95
C GLY A 239 -8.23 4.09 9.81
N HIS A 240 -7.48 3.01 10.08
CA HIS A 240 -6.57 2.39 9.10
C HIS A 240 -7.30 1.58 8.04
N GLY A 241 -8.52 1.13 8.34
CA GLY A 241 -9.34 0.29 7.50
C GLY A 241 -10.23 1.08 6.54
N LEU A 242 -9.85 1.16 5.27
CA LEU A 242 -10.67 1.80 4.23
C LEU A 242 -11.53 0.75 3.52
N LEU A 243 -12.83 1.01 3.40
CA LEU A 243 -13.80 0.17 2.70
C LEU A 243 -14.37 0.92 1.48
N PHE A 244 -14.03 0.44 0.29
CA PHE A 244 -14.62 0.95 -0.94
C PHE A 244 -16.04 0.38 -1.19
N PRO A 245 -16.87 1.07 -1.98
CA PRO A 245 -18.20 0.56 -2.33
C PRO A 245 -18.14 -0.85 -2.94
N GLY A 246 -18.86 -1.78 -2.34
CA GLY A 246 -18.89 -3.19 -2.73
C GLY A 246 -17.92 -4.09 -1.97
N GLU A 247 -17.02 -3.54 -1.16
CA GLU A 247 -16.18 -4.33 -0.27
C GLU A 247 -16.91 -4.70 1.02
N THR A 248 -16.59 -5.86 1.55
CA THR A 248 -17.09 -6.35 2.83
C THR A 248 -16.04 -6.16 3.91
N ALA A 249 -16.45 -5.62 5.06
CA ALA A 249 -15.56 -5.52 6.21
C ALA A 249 -15.10 -6.92 6.64
N GLY A 250 -13.80 -7.08 6.81
CA GLY A 250 -13.26 -8.30 7.41
C GLY A 250 -13.57 -8.37 8.92
N PRO A 251 -13.36 -9.53 9.55
CA PRO A 251 -13.50 -9.64 10.99
C PRO A 251 -12.52 -8.69 11.69
N ALA A 252 -12.94 -8.16 12.85
CA ALA A 252 -12.07 -7.36 13.68
C ALA A 252 -10.79 -8.13 14.06
N SER A 253 -9.66 -7.46 14.05
CA SER A 253 -8.40 -8.09 14.45
C SER A 253 -8.36 -8.30 15.95
N ALA A 254 -8.01 -9.51 16.39
CA ALA A 254 -7.72 -9.79 17.80
C ALA A 254 -6.36 -9.24 18.25
N GLU A 255 -5.47 -8.93 17.32
CA GLU A 255 -4.10 -8.49 17.57
C GLU A 255 -3.98 -6.96 17.56
N PHE A 256 -4.60 -6.29 16.59
CA PHE A 256 -4.39 -4.87 16.32
C PHE A 256 -5.70 -4.06 16.34
N ASP A 257 -5.62 -2.87 16.92
CA ASP A 257 -6.66 -1.84 16.86
C ASP A 257 -6.36 -0.91 15.67
N TYR A 258 -7.20 -0.99 14.64
CA TYR A 258 -7.06 -0.16 13.44
C TYR A 258 -7.59 1.27 13.63
N GLY A 259 -8.23 1.56 14.76
CA GLY A 259 -8.90 2.84 14.99
C GLY A 259 -10.15 3.03 14.15
N GLY A 260 -10.72 4.23 14.25
CA GLY A 260 -11.92 4.60 13.51
C GLY A 260 -13.15 3.76 13.82
N SER A 261 -14.05 3.72 12.86
CA SER A 261 -15.25 2.88 12.90
C SER A 261 -15.63 2.43 11.48
N GLU A 262 -16.31 1.29 11.36
CA GLU A 262 -16.78 0.78 10.07
C GLU A 262 -17.62 1.82 9.30
N VAL A 263 -18.42 2.62 10.01
CA VAL A 263 -19.21 3.70 9.40
C VAL A 263 -18.30 4.77 8.81
N ALA A 264 -17.31 5.25 9.55
CA ALA A 264 -16.40 6.29 9.11
C ALA A 264 -15.47 5.78 7.99
N ASP A 265 -14.99 4.54 8.08
CA ASP A 265 -14.16 3.89 7.07
C ASP A 265 -14.94 3.71 5.75
N THR A 266 -16.21 3.33 5.84
CA THR A 266 -17.13 3.25 4.68
C THR A 266 -17.41 4.62 4.08
N LEU A 267 -17.61 5.65 4.90
CA LEU A 267 -17.81 7.02 4.42
C LEU A 267 -16.58 7.53 3.68
N LEU A 268 -15.38 7.32 4.24
CA LEU A 268 -14.13 7.68 3.59
C LEU A 268 -13.98 6.95 2.25
N GLY A 269 -14.28 5.64 2.22
CA GLY A 269 -14.25 4.87 0.99
C GLY A 269 -15.22 5.38 -0.07
N LYS A 270 -16.46 5.72 0.31
CA LYS A 270 -17.46 6.32 -0.59
C LYS A 270 -17.01 7.68 -1.13
N GLN A 271 -16.40 8.52 -0.29
CA GLN A 271 -15.87 9.83 -0.70
C GLN A 271 -14.69 9.67 -1.67
N ALA A 272 -13.79 8.71 -1.40
CA ALA A 272 -12.61 8.49 -2.21
C ALA A 272 -12.94 7.83 -3.57
N TRP A 273 -13.95 6.97 -3.63
CA TRP A 273 -14.20 6.10 -4.77
C TRP A 273 -14.32 6.79 -6.12
N PRO A 274 -15.13 7.85 -6.33
CA PRO A 274 -15.23 8.54 -7.61
C PRO A 274 -13.87 9.11 -8.06
N HIS A 275 -13.06 9.59 -7.12
CA HIS A 275 -11.73 10.11 -7.40
C HIS A 275 -10.72 9.00 -7.74
N VAL A 276 -10.85 7.83 -7.07
CA VAL A 276 -10.05 6.65 -7.39
C VAL A 276 -10.35 6.19 -8.81
N LEU A 277 -11.62 6.07 -9.18
CA LEU A 277 -12.02 5.64 -10.52
C LEU A 277 -11.53 6.62 -11.60
N SER A 278 -11.74 7.92 -11.39
CA SER A 278 -11.27 8.97 -12.30
C SER A 278 -9.74 8.91 -12.48
N ALA A 279 -8.99 8.86 -11.38
CA ALA A 279 -7.53 8.80 -11.42
C ALA A 279 -7.01 7.53 -12.15
N LEU A 280 -7.62 6.37 -11.92
CA LEU A 280 -7.22 5.12 -12.55
C LEU A 280 -7.56 5.08 -14.04
N ARG A 281 -8.68 5.68 -14.48
CA ARG A 281 -9.09 5.77 -15.88
C ARG A 281 -8.33 6.86 -16.64
N GLY A 282 -7.96 7.94 -15.94
CA GLY A 282 -7.32 9.12 -16.55
C GLY A 282 -8.34 10.16 -17.05
N ASP A 283 -9.52 10.21 -16.37
CA ASP A 283 -10.61 11.15 -16.69
C ASP A 283 -10.43 12.48 -15.97
#